data_88a2a43ac5bf01c89e03ababbac984b9
#
_entry.id   88a2a43ac5bf01c89e03ababbac984b9
#
_cell.length_a   1.000
_cell.length_b   1.000
_cell.length_c   1.000
_cell.angle_alpha   90.00
_cell.angle_beta   90.00
_cell.angle_gamma   90.00
#
_symmetry.space_group_name_H-M   'P 1'
#
loop_
_entity.id
_entity.type
_entity.pdbx_description
1 polymer ?
#
loop_
_entity_poly.entity_id
_entity_poly.type
_entity_poly.pdbx_seq_one_letter_code
_entity_poly.pdbx_strand_id
1 'polypeptide(L)'
;MKQGLTILFCCLCLNLAAQTDQPDSTLLRDFRFVKHSDPWLTSRNAAGLTHYHTQNIAEAEAYVAFARGELADYYQSPKVLQAGAGVEAFYRINRRTVVYGQVNYDNFSGRDMTGSAFIMPVRKPFDIVEDSLTNSGTKHRDTYQLKGAVGVDLGHGVSVGLRLDYIAANYAKYKDLRHKNKLMDLVFSAGASWMPVSWLTIGADYFYHRQTESVTFSLYGRDDKVYKSMISYGPFIGKVEQLGNSGLTDKTREMPLVDDINGVGVQLSAHLMPQLTFYNAFSYSHRKGYYGRKSPYTITYTNHASDSYQYQGQLTLNTTSARHQLAFALDVENLENNMQSYRELRDQNDVTYYEYYDPVKTGNRLWIDWDITYTGHFGIRHELPKWTVTAALVSHQRKQTAYFYPYLRRQNLRQTECRLQGERNIVLRSGVLSVAATVAFAKGSGEPYEDATMALPSDKQKAPDSMDAFLYQEYHLMTAPQYTLGVQAKYAFRFPGTRLLTHVRGAVEHKKANTLYNDYCGRDRTSGILAVGCTF
;
A
#
# COMPACT_ATOMS: atom_id res chain seq x y z
N MET A 1 4.97 -32.60 -11.57
CA MET A 1 4.18 -31.36 -11.59
C MET A 1 4.05 -30.69 -12.97
N LYS A 2 5.03 -30.72 -13.89
CA LYS A 2 4.91 -30.10 -15.23
C LYS A 2 3.85 -30.76 -16.13
N GLN A 3 3.63 -32.07 -16.04
CA GLN A 3 2.65 -32.78 -16.86
C GLN A 3 1.19 -32.59 -16.43
N GLY A 4 0.93 -32.35 -15.13
CA GLY A 4 -0.42 -32.09 -14.64
C GLY A 4 -1.00 -30.73 -15.05
N LEU A 5 -0.14 -29.71 -15.16
CA LEU A 5 -0.53 -28.36 -15.57
C LEU A 5 -0.89 -28.28 -17.05
N THR A 6 -0.17 -29.05 -17.89
CA THR A 6 -0.43 -29.14 -19.34
C THR A 6 -1.74 -29.88 -19.64
N ILE A 7 -2.07 -30.90 -18.86
CA ILE A 7 -3.33 -31.67 -19.02
C ILE A 7 -4.53 -30.80 -18.58
N LEU A 8 -4.40 -30.01 -17.52
CA LEU A 8 -5.45 -29.08 -17.09
C LEU A 8 -5.73 -27.99 -18.13
N PHE A 9 -4.67 -27.47 -18.78
CA PHE A 9 -4.78 -26.47 -19.84
C PHE A 9 -5.40 -27.05 -21.12
N CYS A 10 -5.06 -28.29 -21.50
CA CYS A 10 -5.65 -28.98 -22.66
C CYS A 10 -7.13 -29.37 -22.43
N CYS A 11 -7.53 -29.77 -21.21
CA CYS A 11 -8.93 -30.09 -20.91
C CYS A 11 -9.84 -28.85 -20.93
N LEU A 12 -9.33 -27.66 -20.64
CA LEU A 12 -10.06 -26.39 -20.76
C LEU A 12 -10.28 -25.94 -22.22
N CYS A 13 -9.42 -26.37 -23.15
CA CYS A 13 -9.55 -25.99 -24.56
C CYS A 13 -10.55 -26.84 -25.37
N LEU A 14 -10.98 -28.01 -24.88
CA LEU A 14 -11.77 -28.98 -25.65
C LEU A 14 -13.29 -28.77 -25.63
N ASN A 15 -13.81 -27.79 -24.83
CA ASN A 15 -15.26 -27.50 -24.77
C ASN A 15 -15.68 -26.25 -25.57
N LEU A 16 -14.87 -25.80 -26.52
CA LEU A 16 -15.11 -24.57 -27.29
C LEU A 16 -16.01 -24.70 -28.52
N ALA A 17 -16.64 -25.83 -28.75
CA ALA A 17 -17.46 -26.05 -29.93
C ALA A 17 -18.97 -26.15 -29.61
N ALA A 18 -19.72 -25.24 -30.22
CA ALA A 18 -21.17 -25.20 -30.47
C ALA A 18 -22.11 -24.75 -29.36
N GLN A 19 -22.54 -23.48 -29.47
CA GLN A 19 -23.97 -23.11 -29.40
C GLN A 19 -24.14 -21.67 -29.92
N THR A 20 -25.12 -21.49 -30.81
CA THR A 20 -25.53 -20.19 -31.40
C THR A 20 -26.60 -19.57 -30.50
N ASP A 21 -26.22 -18.84 -29.46
CA ASP A 21 -27.14 -17.94 -28.75
C ASP A 21 -26.42 -16.62 -28.45
N GLN A 22 -27.18 -15.53 -28.38
CA GLN A 22 -26.63 -14.24 -27.99
C GLN A 22 -26.00 -14.39 -26.60
N PRO A 23 -24.82 -13.77 -26.36
CA PRO A 23 -24.15 -13.88 -25.07
C PRO A 23 -25.09 -13.37 -23.97
N ASP A 24 -25.29 -14.18 -22.96
CA ASP A 24 -26.08 -13.84 -21.78
C ASP A 24 -25.57 -12.54 -21.17
N SER A 25 -26.46 -11.60 -20.89
CA SER A 25 -26.13 -10.29 -20.33
C SER A 25 -25.33 -10.37 -19.03
N THR A 26 -25.41 -11.48 -18.28
CA THR A 26 -24.61 -11.72 -17.08
C THR A 26 -23.13 -11.94 -17.36
N LEU A 27 -22.74 -12.37 -18.57
CA LEU A 27 -21.35 -12.45 -19.02
C LEU A 27 -20.71 -11.07 -19.27
N LEU A 28 -21.54 -10.03 -19.43
CA LEU A 28 -21.11 -8.68 -19.79
C LEU A 28 -20.99 -7.76 -18.55
N ARG A 29 -20.58 -8.34 -17.39
CA ARG A 29 -20.37 -7.59 -16.16
C ARG A 29 -18.91 -7.68 -15.75
N ASP A 30 -18.30 -6.53 -15.48
CA ASP A 30 -16.95 -6.43 -14.93
C ASP A 30 -17.00 -5.73 -13.57
N PHE A 31 -16.56 -6.43 -12.52
CA PHE A 31 -16.56 -5.90 -11.15
C PHE A 31 -15.74 -4.61 -11.03
N ARG A 32 -14.59 -4.55 -11.69
CA ARG A 32 -13.70 -3.37 -11.64
C ARG A 32 -14.35 -2.18 -12.33
N PHE A 33 -14.99 -2.41 -13.50
CA PHE A 33 -15.69 -1.36 -14.20
C PHE A 33 -16.84 -0.78 -13.36
N VAL A 34 -17.59 -1.63 -12.67
CA VAL A 34 -18.67 -1.22 -11.75
C VAL A 34 -18.12 -0.44 -10.57
N LYS A 35 -17.07 -0.95 -9.90
CA LYS A 35 -16.45 -0.32 -8.74
C LYS A 35 -15.91 1.09 -9.03
N HIS A 36 -15.33 1.30 -10.21
CA HIS A 36 -14.77 2.58 -10.62
C HIS A 36 -15.71 3.41 -11.50
N SER A 37 -16.99 3.04 -11.57
CA SER A 37 -17.99 3.76 -12.36
C SER A 37 -18.29 5.15 -11.79
N ASP A 38 -18.24 5.29 -10.47
CA ASP A 38 -18.46 6.53 -9.75
C ASP A 38 -17.39 6.67 -8.64
N PRO A 39 -16.65 7.79 -8.55
CA PRO A 39 -15.63 7.99 -7.52
C PRO A 39 -16.18 7.97 -6.09
N TRP A 40 -17.46 8.22 -5.87
CA TRP A 40 -18.10 8.09 -4.56
C TRP A 40 -18.07 6.66 -4.02
N LEU A 41 -18.13 5.63 -4.88
CA LEU A 41 -18.13 4.23 -4.46
C LEU A 41 -16.80 3.79 -3.84
N THR A 42 -15.71 4.44 -4.21
CA THR A 42 -14.36 4.16 -3.67
C THR A 42 -13.93 5.18 -2.63
N SER A 43 -14.73 6.22 -2.39
CA SER A 43 -14.48 7.26 -1.39
C SER A 43 -14.44 6.69 0.04
N ARG A 44 -13.69 7.35 0.93
CA ARG A 44 -13.74 7.08 2.36
C ARG A 44 -15.08 7.47 2.98
N ASN A 45 -15.75 8.46 2.43
CA ASN A 45 -17.11 8.85 2.83
C ASN A 45 -18.12 7.81 2.35
N ALA A 46 -18.55 6.94 3.27
CA ALA A 46 -19.48 5.84 2.95
C ALA A 46 -20.91 6.30 2.59
N ALA A 47 -21.28 7.56 2.82
CA ALA A 47 -22.53 8.12 2.30
C ALA A 47 -22.58 8.00 0.74
N GLY A 48 -21.41 8.03 0.08
CA GLY A 48 -21.29 7.84 -1.36
C GLY A 48 -21.75 6.48 -1.87
N LEU A 49 -21.87 5.45 -1.02
CA LEU A 49 -22.41 4.14 -1.43
C LEU A 49 -23.85 4.24 -1.93
N THR A 50 -24.61 5.26 -1.54
CA THR A 50 -25.98 5.49 -2.03
C THR A 50 -26.02 5.76 -3.54
N HIS A 51 -24.89 6.17 -4.16
CA HIS A 51 -24.71 6.33 -5.61
C HIS A 51 -24.59 5.00 -6.36
N TYR A 52 -24.52 3.86 -5.66
CA TYR A 52 -24.53 2.55 -6.30
C TYR A 52 -25.93 2.25 -6.85
N HIS A 53 -26.08 2.23 -8.18
CA HIS A 53 -27.38 2.07 -8.84
C HIS A 53 -27.52 0.76 -9.63
N THR A 54 -26.42 0.01 -9.76
CA THR A 54 -26.42 -1.24 -10.52
C THR A 54 -26.93 -2.42 -9.69
N GLN A 55 -27.09 -3.59 -10.33
CA GLN A 55 -27.41 -4.84 -9.62
C GLN A 55 -26.28 -5.21 -8.67
N ASN A 56 -26.63 -5.92 -7.59
CA ASN A 56 -25.66 -6.47 -6.65
C ASN A 56 -24.57 -7.25 -7.38
N ILE A 57 -23.33 -7.06 -6.95
CA ILE A 57 -22.18 -7.71 -7.55
C ILE A 57 -21.17 -8.06 -6.47
N ALA A 58 -20.64 -9.27 -6.54
CA ALA A 58 -19.54 -9.71 -5.71
C ALA A 58 -18.50 -10.43 -6.55
N GLU A 59 -17.22 -10.30 -6.16
CA GLU A 59 -16.12 -11.04 -6.76
C GLU A 59 -15.33 -11.74 -5.65
N ALA A 60 -15.08 -13.04 -5.84
CA ALA A 60 -14.20 -13.83 -5.00
C ALA A 60 -13.04 -14.35 -5.85
N GLU A 61 -11.80 -14.21 -5.37
CA GLU A 61 -10.60 -14.66 -6.07
C GLU A 61 -9.61 -15.29 -5.10
N ALA A 62 -9.01 -16.41 -5.48
CA ALA A 62 -7.85 -17.00 -4.84
C ALA A 62 -6.66 -16.97 -5.81
N TYR A 63 -5.46 -16.68 -5.30
CA TYR A 63 -4.30 -16.52 -6.14
C TYR A 63 -3.02 -17.08 -5.53
N VAL A 64 -2.06 -17.38 -6.41
CA VAL A 64 -0.66 -17.58 -6.08
C VAL A 64 0.17 -16.62 -6.93
N ALA A 65 1.09 -15.92 -6.28
CA ALA A 65 1.99 -14.97 -6.94
C ALA A 65 3.45 -15.26 -6.58
N PHE A 66 4.34 -14.91 -7.47
CA PHE A 66 5.78 -14.99 -7.24
C PHE A 66 6.47 -13.72 -7.74
N ALA A 67 7.62 -13.43 -7.15
CA ALA A 67 8.56 -12.45 -7.72
C ALA A 67 9.97 -12.96 -7.54
N ARG A 68 10.81 -12.75 -8.57
CA ARG A 68 12.23 -13.13 -8.58
C ARG A 68 13.05 -12.04 -9.23
N GLY A 69 14.23 -11.77 -8.68
CA GLY A 69 15.19 -10.78 -9.18
C GLY A 69 15.63 -9.82 -8.08
N GLU A 70 16.82 -9.30 -8.26
CA GLU A 70 17.51 -8.48 -7.26
C GLU A 70 17.23 -6.99 -7.40
N LEU A 71 16.42 -6.57 -8.38
CA LEU A 71 15.88 -5.21 -8.45
C LEU A 71 14.77 -5.07 -7.41
N ALA A 72 15.19 -4.93 -6.16
CA ALA A 72 14.35 -4.91 -4.98
C ALA A 72 14.90 -3.88 -3.98
N ASP A 73 14.00 -3.28 -3.20
CA ASP A 73 14.38 -2.37 -2.13
C ASP A 73 15.00 -3.14 -0.95
N TYR A 74 15.75 -2.45 -0.08
CA TYR A 74 16.46 -3.04 1.06
C TYR A 74 15.54 -3.82 2.02
N TYR A 75 14.25 -3.51 2.07
CA TYR A 75 13.25 -4.22 2.88
C TYR A 75 12.43 -5.26 2.09
N GLN A 76 12.66 -5.37 0.77
CA GLN A 76 11.98 -6.33 -0.10
C GLN A 76 12.77 -7.62 -0.25
N SER A 77 12.09 -8.70 -0.65
CA SER A 77 12.73 -9.99 -0.96
C SER A 77 13.05 -10.10 -2.44
N PRO A 78 14.25 -10.58 -2.79
CA PRO A 78 14.56 -10.95 -4.16
C PRO A 78 13.85 -12.23 -4.65
N LYS A 79 13.25 -13.02 -3.72
CA LYS A 79 12.57 -14.29 -4.02
C LYS A 79 11.30 -14.41 -3.19
N VAL A 80 10.17 -14.01 -3.77
CA VAL A 80 8.84 -14.00 -3.14
C VAL A 80 8.01 -15.17 -3.62
N LEU A 81 7.30 -15.80 -2.69
CA LEU A 81 6.13 -16.62 -2.95
C LEU A 81 4.99 -16.08 -2.08
N GLN A 82 3.84 -15.86 -2.67
CA GLN A 82 2.67 -15.30 -2.02
C GLN A 82 1.43 -16.07 -2.44
N ALA A 83 0.52 -16.32 -1.51
CA ALA A 83 -0.78 -16.92 -1.80
C ALA A 83 -1.85 -16.18 -1.00
N GLY A 84 -3.01 -16.00 -1.58
CA GLY A 84 -4.08 -15.30 -0.91
C GLY A 84 -5.44 -15.62 -1.49
N ALA A 85 -6.47 -15.18 -0.76
CA ALA A 85 -7.84 -15.25 -1.20
C ALA A 85 -8.61 -14.05 -0.66
N GLY A 86 -9.59 -13.60 -1.44
CA GLY A 86 -10.41 -12.48 -1.03
C GLY A 86 -11.79 -12.52 -1.64
N VAL A 87 -12.69 -11.79 -1.02
CA VAL A 87 -14.03 -11.53 -1.52
C VAL A 87 -14.35 -10.05 -1.32
N GLU A 88 -14.98 -9.47 -2.32
CA GLU A 88 -15.43 -8.07 -2.29
C GLU A 88 -16.84 -7.98 -2.88
N ALA A 89 -17.73 -7.19 -2.27
CA ALA A 89 -19.11 -7.11 -2.67
C ALA A 89 -19.73 -5.73 -2.46
N PHE A 90 -20.58 -5.34 -3.41
CA PHE A 90 -21.56 -4.27 -3.26
C PHE A 90 -22.96 -4.89 -3.22
N TYR A 91 -23.71 -4.59 -2.18
CA TYR A 91 -25.02 -5.14 -1.96
C TYR A 91 -26.03 -4.06 -1.55
N ARG A 92 -27.06 -3.88 -2.35
CA ARG A 92 -28.21 -3.02 -2.05
C ARG A 92 -29.24 -3.82 -1.28
N ILE A 93 -29.37 -3.54 0.01
CA ILE A 93 -30.32 -4.21 0.90
C ILE A 93 -31.77 -3.79 0.57
N ASN A 94 -31.97 -2.51 0.33
CA ASN A 94 -33.25 -1.92 -0.03
C ASN A 94 -33.04 -0.62 -0.85
N ARG A 95 -34.12 0.10 -1.14
CA ARG A 95 -34.05 1.32 -1.97
C ARG A 95 -33.16 2.43 -1.37
N ARG A 96 -32.95 2.42 -0.05
CA ARG A 96 -32.22 3.47 0.68
C ARG A 96 -30.85 3.03 1.21
N THR A 97 -30.62 1.71 1.33
CA THR A 97 -29.45 1.20 2.05
C THR A 97 -28.57 0.36 1.13
N VAL A 98 -27.31 0.75 1.05
CA VAL A 98 -26.26 0.01 0.34
C VAL A 98 -25.16 -0.34 1.32
N VAL A 99 -24.66 -1.57 1.24
CA VAL A 99 -23.51 -2.04 2.00
C VAL A 99 -22.38 -2.44 1.07
N TYR A 100 -21.19 -2.28 1.54
CA TYR A 100 -19.96 -2.74 0.92
C TYR A 100 -19.20 -3.59 1.92
N GLY A 101 -18.62 -4.69 1.45
CA GLY A 101 -17.79 -5.57 2.26
C GLY A 101 -16.61 -6.11 1.48
N GLN A 102 -15.47 -6.23 2.16
CA GLN A 102 -14.27 -6.87 1.62
C GLN A 102 -13.57 -7.66 2.73
N VAL A 103 -13.18 -8.89 2.41
CA VAL A 103 -12.33 -9.74 3.27
C VAL A 103 -11.20 -10.26 2.42
N ASN A 104 -9.96 -10.05 2.85
CA ASN A 104 -8.78 -10.60 2.19
C ASN A 104 -7.88 -11.29 3.22
N TYR A 105 -7.31 -12.40 2.80
CA TYR A 105 -6.19 -13.08 3.46
C TYR A 105 -5.02 -13.18 2.51
N ASP A 106 -3.82 -12.95 3.02
CA ASP A 106 -2.58 -13.01 2.28
C ASP A 106 -1.48 -13.64 3.12
N ASN A 107 -0.82 -14.65 2.57
CA ASN A 107 0.38 -15.29 3.15
C ASN A 107 1.56 -14.97 2.24
N PHE A 108 2.56 -14.32 2.78
CA PHE A 108 3.80 -13.94 2.11
C PHE A 108 4.98 -14.70 2.67
N SER A 109 5.83 -15.22 1.80
CA SER A 109 7.13 -15.80 2.11
C SER A 109 8.21 -15.16 1.23
N GLY A 110 9.12 -14.43 1.85
CA GLY A 110 10.26 -13.80 1.19
C GLY A 110 11.57 -14.45 1.65
N ARG A 111 12.41 -14.92 0.70
CA ARG A 111 13.74 -15.46 0.99
C ARG A 111 14.80 -14.40 0.79
N ASP A 112 15.95 -14.59 1.42
CA ASP A 112 17.14 -13.75 1.31
C ASP A 112 16.86 -12.27 1.68
N MET A 113 16.05 -12.06 2.73
CA MET A 113 15.69 -10.74 3.24
C MET A 113 16.59 -10.30 4.37
N THR A 114 17.04 -9.06 4.27
CA THR A 114 17.73 -8.30 5.32
C THR A 114 16.96 -7.00 5.61
N GLY A 115 17.65 -5.95 5.93
CA GLY A 115 17.14 -4.57 6.00
C GLY A 115 16.17 -4.38 7.16
N SER A 116 15.05 -3.74 6.88
CA SER A 116 14.09 -3.30 7.89
C SER A 116 13.49 -4.44 8.71
N ALA A 117 13.35 -4.21 10.01
CA ALA A 117 12.54 -5.03 10.89
C ALA A 117 11.03 -4.72 10.79
N PHE A 118 10.64 -3.55 10.30
CA PHE A 118 9.23 -3.19 10.09
C PHE A 118 8.65 -3.83 8.82
N ILE A 119 7.33 -4.01 8.82
CA ILE A 119 6.61 -4.56 7.66
C ILE A 119 6.70 -3.61 6.46
N MET A 120 6.50 -2.31 6.69
CA MET A 120 6.60 -1.25 5.69
C MET A 120 7.27 -0.01 6.29
N PRO A 121 8.59 0.18 6.07
CA PRO A 121 9.34 1.26 6.72
C PRO A 121 9.14 2.65 6.08
N VAL A 122 8.62 2.73 4.85
CA VAL A 122 8.66 3.95 4.01
C VAL A 122 8.05 5.18 4.68
N ARG A 123 6.90 5.03 5.35
CA ARG A 123 6.16 6.11 6.04
C ARG A 123 6.33 6.07 7.57
N LYS A 124 7.33 5.33 8.07
CA LYS A 124 7.65 5.28 9.51
C LYS A 124 8.54 6.46 9.93
N PRO A 125 8.46 6.90 11.19
CA PRO A 125 9.29 8.01 11.70
C PRO A 125 10.78 7.67 11.76
N PHE A 126 11.12 6.40 11.92
CA PHE A 126 12.45 5.83 11.90
C PHE A 126 12.39 4.39 11.41
N ASP A 127 13.54 3.77 11.16
CA ASP A 127 13.62 2.36 10.84
C ASP A 127 14.61 1.63 11.76
N ILE A 128 14.38 0.34 11.97
CA ILE A 128 15.30 -0.58 12.64
C ILE A 128 15.89 -1.47 11.55
N VAL A 129 17.11 -1.18 11.15
CA VAL A 129 17.78 -1.80 10.02
C VAL A 129 18.88 -2.73 10.51
N GLU A 130 18.91 -3.98 10.05
CA GLU A 130 19.99 -4.92 10.38
C GLU A 130 21.34 -4.38 9.88
N ASP A 131 22.42 -4.59 10.66
CA ASP A 131 23.74 -4.04 10.40
C ASP A 131 24.49 -4.71 9.24
N SER A 132 23.97 -5.78 8.66
CA SER A 132 24.70 -6.58 7.68
C SER A 132 23.80 -7.18 6.60
N LEU A 133 24.19 -7.00 5.33
CA LEU A 133 23.63 -7.70 4.19
C LEU A 133 23.87 -9.23 4.24
N THR A 134 24.89 -9.68 4.97
CA THR A 134 25.27 -11.10 5.02
C THR A 134 24.37 -11.94 5.91
N ASN A 135 23.55 -11.31 6.73
CA ASN A 135 22.63 -12.00 7.65
C ASN A 135 21.22 -12.16 7.09
N SER A 136 21.10 -12.30 5.76
CA SER A 136 19.81 -12.53 5.11
C SER A 136 19.12 -13.80 5.61
N GLY A 137 17.81 -13.75 5.72
CA GLY A 137 16.97 -14.87 6.17
C GLY A 137 15.61 -14.88 5.47
N THR A 138 14.85 -15.92 5.75
CA THR A 138 13.46 -16.00 5.27
C THR A 138 12.56 -15.22 6.22
N LYS A 139 11.69 -14.38 5.66
CA LYS A 139 10.64 -13.66 6.40
C LYS A 139 9.27 -14.13 5.92
N HIS A 140 8.36 -14.34 6.89
CA HIS A 140 6.98 -14.72 6.61
C HIS A 140 6.02 -13.66 7.15
N ARG A 141 4.93 -13.42 6.42
CA ARG A 141 3.87 -12.51 6.85
C ARG A 141 2.51 -13.10 6.52
N ASP A 142 1.63 -13.11 7.51
CA ASP A 142 0.20 -13.34 7.35
C ASP A 142 -0.52 -12.03 7.54
N THR A 143 -1.40 -11.67 6.58
CA THR A 143 -2.16 -10.43 6.61
C THR A 143 -3.64 -10.74 6.46
N TYR A 144 -4.46 -10.20 7.35
CA TYR A 144 -5.91 -10.24 7.33
C TYR A 144 -6.42 -8.83 7.12
N GLN A 145 -7.27 -8.63 6.12
CA GLN A 145 -7.88 -7.34 5.85
C GLN A 145 -9.39 -7.49 5.80
N LEU A 146 -10.08 -6.63 6.54
CA LEU A 146 -11.53 -6.54 6.62
C LEU A 146 -11.92 -5.10 6.29
N LYS A 147 -12.88 -4.91 5.40
CA LYS A 147 -13.52 -3.61 5.16
C LYS A 147 -15.01 -3.80 5.18
N GLY A 148 -15.68 -2.90 5.87
CA GLY A 148 -17.13 -2.85 5.92
C GLY A 148 -17.61 -1.42 5.81
N ALA A 149 -18.63 -1.16 5.01
CA ALA A 149 -19.23 0.15 4.92
C ALA A 149 -20.74 0.05 4.68
N VAL A 150 -21.47 1.03 5.18
CA VAL A 150 -22.91 1.19 4.98
C VAL A 150 -23.23 2.64 4.63
N GLY A 151 -24.00 2.81 3.56
CA GLY A 151 -24.57 4.12 3.17
C GLY A 151 -26.08 4.06 3.22
N VAL A 152 -26.71 5.08 3.78
CA VAL A 152 -28.16 5.19 3.94
C VAL A 152 -28.64 6.53 3.40
N ASP A 153 -29.59 6.47 2.47
CA ASP A 153 -30.32 7.64 1.98
C ASP A 153 -31.46 7.98 2.95
N LEU A 154 -31.38 9.16 3.57
CA LEU A 154 -32.39 9.67 4.51
C LEU A 154 -33.55 10.39 3.81
N GLY A 155 -33.47 10.56 2.48
CA GLY A 155 -34.39 11.37 1.70
C GLY A 155 -33.98 12.84 1.63
N HIS A 156 -34.69 13.64 0.83
CA HIS A 156 -34.40 15.06 0.58
C HIS A 156 -32.97 15.35 0.10
N GLY A 157 -32.34 14.37 -0.58
CA GLY A 157 -30.97 14.49 -1.07
C GLY A 157 -29.89 14.32 0.01
N VAL A 158 -30.23 13.90 1.22
CA VAL A 158 -29.29 13.68 2.32
C VAL A 158 -28.98 12.20 2.47
N SER A 159 -27.70 11.85 2.49
CA SER A 159 -27.23 10.49 2.79
C SER A 159 -26.19 10.52 3.90
N VAL A 160 -26.11 9.46 4.68
CA VAL A 160 -25.11 9.26 5.73
C VAL A 160 -24.43 7.90 5.56
N GLY A 161 -23.24 7.76 6.09
CA GLY A 161 -22.54 6.48 6.01
C GLY A 161 -21.48 6.30 7.08
N LEU A 162 -21.20 5.02 7.37
CA LEU A 162 -20.14 4.58 8.27
C LEU A 162 -19.26 3.59 7.54
N ARG A 163 -17.95 3.62 7.81
CA ARG A 163 -16.98 2.70 7.25
C ARG A 163 -15.95 2.31 8.30
N LEU A 164 -15.58 1.04 8.27
CA LEU A 164 -14.51 0.45 9.07
C LEU A 164 -13.57 -0.31 8.15
N ASP A 165 -12.29 0.05 8.17
CA ASP A 165 -11.21 -0.71 7.52
C ASP A 165 -10.27 -1.23 8.62
N TYR A 166 -9.98 -2.53 8.61
CA TYR A 166 -9.14 -3.17 9.62
C TYR A 166 -8.12 -4.08 8.94
N ILE A 167 -6.84 -3.94 9.33
CA ILE A 167 -5.76 -4.82 8.92
C ILE A 167 -5.05 -5.35 10.15
N ALA A 168 -4.88 -6.66 10.21
CA ALA A 168 -4.00 -7.31 11.17
C ALA A 168 -2.93 -8.11 10.43
N ALA A 169 -1.68 -8.03 10.88
CA ALA A 169 -0.62 -8.83 10.30
C ALA A 169 0.36 -9.32 11.36
N ASN A 170 0.85 -10.53 11.14
CA ASN A 170 2.01 -11.09 11.84
C ASN A 170 3.17 -11.14 10.84
N TYR A 171 4.38 -10.77 11.29
CA TYR A 171 5.58 -10.79 10.46
C TYR A 171 6.75 -11.31 11.26
N ALA A 172 7.52 -12.25 10.73
CA ALA A 172 8.61 -12.87 11.45
C ALA A 172 9.77 -13.24 10.53
N LYS A 173 11.00 -13.08 11.04
CA LYS A 173 12.24 -13.58 10.43
C LYS A 173 12.66 -14.90 11.08
N TYR A 174 13.09 -15.86 10.28
CA TYR A 174 13.46 -17.22 10.71
C TYR A 174 14.97 -17.47 10.76
N LYS A 175 15.77 -16.42 10.85
CA LYS A 175 17.21 -16.48 11.09
C LYS A 175 17.59 -15.40 12.09
N ASP A 176 18.49 -15.69 13.00
CA ASP A 176 18.95 -14.75 14.03
C ASP A 176 19.71 -13.55 13.40
N LEU A 177 19.53 -12.33 13.81
CA LEU A 177 18.59 -11.89 14.84
C LEU A 177 17.15 -12.04 14.33
N ARG A 178 16.29 -12.77 15.07
CA ARG A 178 14.89 -12.97 14.68
C ARG A 178 14.04 -11.84 15.25
N HIS A 179 13.23 -11.23 14.38
CA HIS A 179 12.17 -10.34 14.84
C HIS A 179 10.79 -10.98 14.67
N LYS A 180 9.87 -10.59 15.53
CA LYS A 180 8.43 -10.91 15.43
C LYS A 180 7.66 -9.62 15.58
N ASN A 181 6.81 -9.34 14.59
CA ASN A 181 5.95 -8.16 14.57
C ASN A 181 4.49 -8.56 14.68
N LYS A 182 3.72 -7.69 15.33
CA LYS A 182 2.26 -7.69 15.31
C LYS A 182 1.82 -6.30 14.84
N LEU A 183 1.09 -6.27 13.74
CA LEU A 183 0.49 -5.05 13.19
C LEU A 183 -1.01 -5.06 13.42
N MET A 184 -1.53 -3.95 13.88
CA MET A 184 -2.95 -3.58 13.86
C MET A 184 -3.06 -2.21 13.18
N ASP A 185 -3.93 -2.11 12.20
CA ASP A 185 -4.25 -0.88 11.48
C ASP A 185 -5.77 -0.78 11.37
N LEU A 186 -6.34 0.24 11.99
CA LEU A 186 -7.78 0.44 12.12
C LEU A 186 -8.16 1.84 11.66
N VAL A 187 -8.99 1.94 10.63
CA VAL A 187 -9.57 3.21 10.18
C VAL A 187 -11.09 3.14 10.36
N PHE A 188 -11.63 4.06 11.14
CA PHE A 188 -13.06 4.29 11.24
C PHE A 188 -13.41 5.63 10.62
N SER A 189 -14.45 5.69 9.79
CA SER A 189 -14.93 6.95 9.25
C SER A 189 -16.45 7.06 9.30
N ALA A 190 -16.93 8.28 9.54
CA ALA A 190 -18.33 8.66 9.49
C ALA A 190 -18.48 9.86 8.56
N GLY A 191 -19.43 9.79 7.65
CA GLY A 191 -19.61 10.83 6.67
C GLY A 191 -21.07 11.06 6.29
N ALA A 192 -21.30 12.21 5.68
CA ALA A 192 -22.58 12.61 5.14
C ALA A 192 -22.39 13.20 3.74
N SER A 193 -23.42 13.15 2.93
CA SER A 193 -23.53 13.87 1.66
C SER A 193 -24.89 14.50 1.53
N TRP A 194 -24.94 15.62 0.80
CA TRP A 194 -26.14 16.38 0.53
C TRP A 194 -26.18 16.83 -0.93
N MET A 195 -27.29 16.60 -1.58
CA MET A 195 -27.57 17.01 -2.95
C MET A 195 -28.61 18.15 -2.92
N PRO A 196 -28.17 19.41 -2.75
CA PRO A 196 -29.08 20.57 -2.70
C PRO A 196 -29.82 20.79 -4.00
N VAL A 197 -29.19 20.47 -5.11
CA VAL A 197 -29.75 20.55 -6.47
C VAL A 197 -29.28 19.34 -7.26
N SER A 198 -30.00 18.94 -8.28
CA SER A 198 -29.76 17.70 -9.03
C SER A 198 -28.38 17.59 -9.71
N TRP A 199 -27.71 18.71 -9.92
CA TRP A 199 -26.40 18.76 -10.56
C TRP A 199 -25.22 18.85 -9.57
N LEU A 200 -25.47 19.03 -8.25
CA LEU A 200 -24.43 19.26 -7.24
C LEU A 200 -24.63 18.32 -6.04
N THR A 201 -23.60 17.57 -5.68
CA THR A 201 -23.51 16.81 -4.44
C THR A 201 -22.29 17.28 -3.65
N ILE A 202 -22.48 17.57 -2.39
CA ILE A 202 -21.43 17.96 -1.45
C ILE A 202 -21.35 16.89 -0.36
N GLY A 203 -20.16 16.54 0.08
CA GLY A 203 -19.95 15.60 1.17
C GLY A 203 -18.90 16.06 2.15
N ALA A 204 -18.99 15.52 3.35
CA ALA A 204 -17.97 15.66 4.38
C ALA A 204 -17.85 14.37 5.18
N ASP A 205 -16.63 14.06 5.62
CA ASP A 205 -16.35 12.94 6.49
C ASP A 205 -15.32 13.30 7.56
N TYR A 206 -15.43 12.66 8.70
CA TYR A 206 -14.42 12.60 9.73
C TYR A 206 -13.89 11.17 9.80
N PHE A 207 -12.58 11.00 10.03
CA PHE A 207 -11.99 9.72 10.26
C PHE A 207 -11.00 9.71 11.40
N TYR A 208 -10.95 8.59 12.10
CA TYR A 208 -9.94 8.22 13.07
C TYR A 208 -9.18 7.01 12.55
N HIS A 209 -7.86 7.09 12.54
CA HIS A 209 -6.98 6.01 12.11
C HIS A 209 -5.97 5.72 13.22
N ARG A 210 -5.95 4.49 13.70
CA ARG A 210 -4.97 4.01 14.66
C ARG A 210 -4.15 2.89 14.05
N GLN A 211 -2.82 3.07 14.06
CA GLN A 211 -1.89 2.04 13.66
C GLN A 211 -0.96 1.69 14.83
N THR A 212 -0.73 0.40 15.04
CA THR A 212 0.20 -0.09 16.04
C THR A 212 1.03 -1.22 15.43
N GLU A 213 2.34 -1.08 15.44
CA GLU A 213 3.27 -2.15 15.05
C GLU A 213 4.24 -2.41 16.19
N SER A 214 4.13 -3.57 16.82
CA SER A 214 5.03 -4.01 17.88
C SER A 214 6.10 -4.92 17.31
N VAL A 215 7.35 -4.72 17.69
CA VAL A 215 8.49 -5.54 17.27
C VAL A 215 9.18 -6.12 18.50
N THR A 216 9.42 -7.41 18.51
CA THR A 216 10.25 -8.10 19.52
C THR A 216 11.40 -8.81 18.84
N PHE A 217 12.57 -8.82 19.46
CA PHE A 217 13.76 -9.51 18.98
C PHE A 217 14.11 -10.70 19.88
N SER A 218 14.63 -11.78 19.26
CA SER A 218 15.02 -12.98 20.00
C SER A 218 16.20 -13.65 19.31
N LEU A 219 17.07 -14.26 20.13
CA LEU A 219 18.17 -15.13 19.71
C LEU A 219 17.79 -16.58 20.02
N TYR A 220 18.00 -17.47 19.07
CA TYR A 220 17.73 -18.91 19.20
C TYR A 220 18.95 -19.77 18.88
N GLY A 221 19.98 -19.19 18.30
CA GLY A 221 21.20 -19.86 17.91
C GLY A 221 22.34 -19.66 18.94
N ARG A 222 23.54 -19.40 18.43
CA ARG A 222 24.75 -19.24 19.22
C ARG A 222 24.72 -17.96 20.05
N ASP A 223 24.95 -18.08 21.35
CA ASP A 223 25.02 -16.94 22.29
C ASP A 223 26.32 -16.12 22.14
N ASP A 224 27.32 -16.64 21.41
CA ASP A 224 28.62 -16.01 21.18
C ASP A 224 28.61 -14.94 20.07
N LYS A 225 27.57 -14.92 19.25
CA LYS A 225 27.44 -13.97 18.16
C LYS A 225 26.67 -12.70 18.58
N VAL A 226 27.32 -11.56 18.50
CA VAL A 226 26.69 -10.26 18.72
C VAL A 226 26.00 -9.80 17.45
N TYR A 227 24.70 -9.54 17.55
CA TYR A 227 23.88 -8.98 16.47
C TYR A 227 23.57 -7.53 16.78
N LYS A 228 23.73 -6.67 15.78
CA LYS A 228 23.50 -5.24 15.89
C LYS A 228 22.47 -4.79 14.85
N SER A 229 21.80 -3.70 15.13
CA SER A 229 20.91 -3.02 14.19
C SER A 229 21.06 -1.52 14.32
N MET A 230 20.90 -0.81 13.23
CA MET A 230 20.89 0.65 13.22
C MET A 230 19.47 1.16 13.45
N ILE A 231 19.32 2.10 14.38
CA ILE A 231 18.13 2.94 14.47
C ILE A 231 18.35 4.12 13.52
N SER A 232 17.73 4.04 12.33
CA SER A 232 17.90 5.05 11.28
C SER A 232 16.77 6.08 11.31
N TYR A 233 17.11 7.34 11.50
CA TYR A 233 16.14 8.44 11.48
C TYR A 233 16.04 9.14 10.11
N GLY A 234 16.83 8.71 9.15
CA GLY A 234 16.89 9.29 7.81
C GLY A 234 17.71 8.44 6.85
N PRO A 235 18.48 9.02 5.92
CA PRO A 235 19.15 8.28 4.88
C PRO A 235 20.31 7.42 5.43
N PHE A 236 19.96 6.30 6.06
CA PHE A 236 20.82 5.24 6.58
C PHE A 236 21.99 5.72 7.44
N ILE A 237 21.76 6.77 8.23
CA ILE A 237 22.65 7.14 9.33
C ILE A 237 21.87 7.02 10.64
N GLY A 238 22.58 6.61 11.69
CA GLY A 238 21.90 6.39 12.96
C GLY A 238 22.81 5.86 14.05
N LYS A 239 22.19 5.39 15.12
CA LYS A 239 22.84 4.74 16.23
C LYS A 239 22.78 3.24 16.05
N VAL A 240 23.93 2.56 16.08
CA VAL A 240 24.01 1.12 16.05
C VAL A 240 23.86 0.58 17.48
N GLU A 241 22.86 -0.23 17.68
CA GLU A 241 22.48 -0.83 18.97
C GLU A 241 22.57 -2.35 18.90
N GLN A 242 22.97 -2.97 20.01
CA GLN A 242 22.83 -4.40 20.19
C GLN A 242 21.37 -4.71 20.57
N LEU A 243 20.72 -5.57 19.80
CA LEU A 243 19.36 -6.01 20.05
C LEU A 243 19.35 -7.52 20.35
N GLY A 244 18.30 -7.98 21.02
CA GLY A 244 18.09 -9.38 21.36
C GLY A 244 17.88 -9.57 22.84
N ASN A 245 18.89 -9.98 23.60
CA ASN A 245 18.76 -10.24 25.06
C ASN A 245 18.79 -8.95 25.88
N SER A 246 19.30 -7.87 25.31
CA SER A 246 19.36 -6.53 25.90
C SER A 246 19.16 -5.48 24.80
N GLY A 247 18.95 -4.25 25.19
CA GLY A 247 18.83 -3.13 24.29
C GLY A 247 17.40 -2.59 24.16
N LEU A 248 17.12 -1.96 23.03
CA LEU A 248 15.89 -1.19 22.81
C LEU A 248 14.63 -2.07 22.84
N THR A 249 14.74 -3.30 22.34
CA THR A 249 13.66 -4.29 22.35
C THR A 249 14.25 -5.69 22.45
N ASP A 250 13.69 -6.53 23.28
CA ASP A 250 14.05 -7.92 23.49
C ASP A 250 12.79 -8.80 23.53
N LYS A 251 12.94 -10.11 23.77
CA LYS A 251 11.80 -11.05 23.82
C LYS A 251 10.80 -10.76 24.95
N THR A 252 11.21 -10.03 25.98
CA THR A 252 10.39 -9.70 27.15
C THR A 252 9.78 -8.31 27.03
N ARG A 253 10.32 -7.46 26.18
CA ARG A 253 9.93 -6.05 26.00
C ARG A 253 9.36 -5.83 24.61
N GLU A 254 8.07 -6.04 24.48
CA GLU A 254 7.34 -5.63 23.28
C GLU A 254 7.21 -4.10 23.26
N MET A 255 7.86 -3.46 22.29
CA MET A 255 7.83 -2.02 22.10
C MET A 255 6.97 -1.66 20.89
N PRO A 256 5.78 -1.10 21.11
CA PRO A 256 4.91 -0.67 20.01
C PRO A 256 5.33 0.69 19.44
N LEU A 257 5.33 0.79 18.13
CA LEU A 257 5.20 2.04 17.40
C LEU A 257 3.71 2.30 17.23
N VAL A 258 3.21 3.38 17.82
CA VAL A 258 1.79 3.74 17.85
C VAL A 258 1.57 5.04 17.12
N ASP A 259 0.60 5.06 16.24
CA ASP A 259 0.11 6.23 15.51
C ASP A 259 -1.38 6.41 15.80
N ASP A 260 -1.77 7.60 16.21
CA ASP A 260 -3.15 8.07 16.32
C ASP A 260 -3.33 9.25 15.35
N ILE A 261 -4.21 9.09 14.37
CA ILE A 261 -4.43 10.05 13.28
C ILE A 261 -5.89 10.46 13.30
N ASN A 262 -6.13 11.76 13.30
CA ASN A 262 -7.46 12.34 13.15
C ASN A 262 -7.51 13.16 11.88
N GLY A 263 -8.57 13.02 11.11
CA GLY A 263 -8.68 13.75 9.87
C GLY A 263 -10.12 14.07 9.47
N VAL A 264 -10.21 15.03 8.58
CA VAL A 264 -11.47 15.48 7.98
C VAL A 264 -11.33 15.49 6.47
N GLY A 265 -12.41 15.18 5.79
CA GLY A 265 -12.51 15.23 4.34
C GLY A 265 -13.71 16.01 3.87
N VAL A 266 -13.59 16.63 2.71
CA VAL A 266 -14.70 17.29 2.01
C VAL A 266 -14.72 16.78 0.58
N GLN A 267 -15.90 16.55 0.02
CA GLN A 267 -16.10 16.08 -1.33
C GLN A 267 -17.10 16.97 -2.04
N LEU A 268 -16.90 17.11 -3.34
CA LEU A 268 -17.81 17.83 -4.23
C LEU A 268 -17.90 17.08 -5.55
N SER A 269 -19.12 16.82 -5.99
CA SER A 269 -19.40 16.29 -7.33
C SER A 269 -20.39 17.20 -8.04
N ALA A 270 -20.04 17.62 -9.27
CA ALA A 270 -20.87 18.49 -10.08
C ALA A 270 -21.10 17.85 -11.46
N HIS A 271 -22.36 17.73 -11.87
CA HIS A 271 -22.75 17.39 -13.24
C HIS A 271 -22.80 18.66 -14.06
N LEU A 272 -21.65 19.03 -14.70
CA LEU A 272 -21.52 20.26 -15.50
C LEU A 272 -22.38 20.20 -16.76
N MET A 273 -22.58 19.01 -17.29
CA MET A 273 -23.46 18.65 -18.40
C MET A 273 -24.00 17.23 -18.17
N PRO A 274 -25.06 16.79 -18.87
CA PRO A 274 -25.56 15.41 -18.73
C PRO A 274 -24.50 14.31 -18.92
N GLN A 275 -23.47 14.61 -19.73
CA GLN A 275 -22.37 13.68 -20.02
C GLN A 275 -21.11 13.94 -19.20
N LEU A 276 -20.95 15.11 -18.58
CA LEU A 276 -19.71 15.57 -17.95
C LEU A 276 -19.87 15.73 -16.45
N THR A 277 -19.19 14.90 -15.69
CA THR A 277 -19.14 14.95 -14.23
C THR A 277 -17.75 15.34 -13.75
N PHE A 278 -17.69 16.25 -12.82
CA PHE A 278 -16.48 16.67 -12.12
C PHE A 278 -16.58 16.31 -10.66
N TYR A 279 -15.61 15.55 -10.16
CA TYR A 279 -15.50 15.14 -8.74
C TYR A 279 -14.22 15.68 -8.14
N ASN A 280 -14.29 16.16 -6.90
CA ASN A 280 -13.15 16.57 -6.08
C ASN A 280 -13.30 16.06 -4.67
N ALA A 281 -12.20 15.65 -4.08
CA ALA A 281 -12.10 15.34 -2.67
C ALA A 281 -10.80 15.94 -2.12
N PHE A 282 -10.90 16.60 -0.99
CA PHE A 282 -9.75 17.10 -0.23
C PHE A 282 -9.83 16.56 1.17
N SER A 283 -8.71 16.14 1.75
CA SER A 283 -8.64 15.79 3.15
C SER A 283 -7.37 16.29 3.81
N TYR A 284 -7.51 16.62 5.08
CA TYR A 284 -6.43 16.95 5.99
C TYR A 284 -6.44 15.97 7.15
N SER A 285 -5.25 15.54 7.59
CA SER A 285 -5.12 14.75 8.81
C SER A 285 -3.87 15.12 9.58
N HIS A 286 -4.00 15.00 10.90
CA HIS A 286 -2.91 15.19 11.85
C HIS A 286 -2.63 13.88 12.58
N ARG A 287 -1.37 13.43 12.54
CA ARG A 287 -0.85 12.23 13.18
C ARG A 287 -0.06 12.63 14.41
N LYS A 288 -0.30 11.94 15.52
CA LYS A 288 0.53 11.94 16.71
C LYS A 288 0.92 10.51 17.03
N GLY A 289 2.19 10.28 17.28
CA GLY A 289 2.63 8.94 17.58
C GLY A 289 3.83 8.90 18.51
N TYR A 290 4.19 7.69 18.91
CA TYR A 290 5.31 7.43 19.78
C TYR A 290 5.82 5.99 19.62
N TYR A 291 7.06 5.76 20.01
CA TYR A 291 7.65 4.43 20.10
C TYR A 291 7.97 4.11 21.56
N GLY A 292 7.45 2.99 22.04
CA GLY A 292 7.53 2.57 23.44
C GLY A 292 6.17 2.52 24.11
N ARG A 293 6.11 2.73 25.43
CA ARG A 293 4.85 2.71 26.19
C ARG A 293 4.71 3.98 27.02
N LYS A 294 3.58 4.65 26.90
CA LYS A 294 3.25 5.83 27.70
C LYS A 294 2.81 5.41 29.10
N SER A 295 3.75 5.38 30.02
CA SER A 295 3.51 5.15 31.44
C SER A 295 4.69 5.75 32.22
N PRO A 296 4.50 6.24 33.45
CA PRO A 296 5.61 6.66 34.29
C PRO A 296 6.65 5.56 34.56
N TYR A 297 6.22 4.29 34.47
CA TYR A 297 7.04 3.11 34.79
C TYR A 297 7.61 2.42 33.56
N THR A 298 7.41 2.98 32.37
CA THR A 298 7.90 2.41 31.12
C THR A 298 8.51 3.51 30.25
N ILE A 299 9.36 3.12 29.31
CA ILE A 299 10.10 4.09 28.50
C ILE A 299 9.34 4.40 27.21
N THR A 300 9.22 5.69 26.91
CA THR A 300 8.89 6.21 25.58
C THR A 300 10.17 6.75 24.96
N TYR A 301 10.65 6.12 23.87
CA TYR A 301 11.94 6.48 23.25
C TYR A 301 11.83 7.64 22.28
N THR A 302 10.76 7.68 21.48
CA THR A 302 10.53 8.76 20.51
C THR A 302 9.08 9.20 20.50
N ASN A 303 8.88 10.47 20.16
CA ASN A 303 7.58 11.02 19.77
C ASN A 303 7.68 11.54 18.34
N HIS A 304 6.61 11.44 17.59
CA HIS A 304 6.54 11.98 16.24
C HIS A 304 5.17 12.57 15.95
N ALA A 305 5.15 13.48 15.00
CA ALA A 305 3.93 14.08 14.50
C ALA A 305 4.05 14.32 13.00
N SER A 306 2.94 14.26 12.29
CA SER A 306 2.88 14.66 10.89
C SER A 306 1.55 15.30 10.52
N ASP A 307 1.61 16.18 9.53
CA ASP A 307 0.46 16.76 8.86
C ASP A 307 0.41 16.21 7.43
N SER A 308 -0.76 15.71 7.04
CA SER A 308 -1.00 15.15 5.71
C SER A 308 -2.14 15.87 5.00
N TYR A 309 -1.91 16.17 3.73
CA TYR A 309 -2.85 16.78 2.81
C TYR A 309 -3.06 15.85 1.62
N GLN A 310 -4.30 15.47 1.34
CA GLN A 310 -4.66 14.63 0.21
C GLN A 310 -5.68 15.33 -0.66
N TYR A 311 -5.49 15.27 -1.95
CA TYR A 311 -6.43 15.75 -2.94
C TYR A 311 -6.66 14.68 -4.00
N GLN A 312 -7.92 14.53 -4.43
CA GLN A 312 -8.32 13.71 -5.57
C GLN A 312 -9.30 14.50 -6.42
N GLY A 313 -9.00 14.63 -7.70
CA GLY A 313 -9.88 15.22 -8.70
C GLY A 313 -10.16 14.21 -9.80
N GLN A 314 -11.38 14.14 -10.30
CA GLN A 314 -11.72 13.29 -11.45
C GLN A 314 -12.71 14.01 -12.36
N LEU A 315 -12.38 14.04 -13.65
CA LEU A 315 -13.28 14.46 -14.72
C LEU A 315 -13.74 13.21 -15.47
N THR A 316 -15.04 12.99 -15.54
CA THR A 316 -15.64 11.86 -16.25
C THR A 316 -16.55 12.36 -17.36
N LEU A 317 -16.24 11.98 -18.61
CA LEU A 317 -17.06 12.24 -19.78
C LEU A 317 -17.67 10.92 -20.28
N ASN A 318 -18.99 10.81 -20.24
CA ASN A 318 -19.74 9.68 -20.76
C ASN A 318 -20.31 10.05 -22.14
N THR A 319 -19.99 9.25 -23.15
CA THR A 319 -20.61 9.31 -24.46
C THR A 319 -21.52 8.09 -24.66
N THR A 320 -22.17 7.96 -25.80
CA THR A 320 -23.09 6.85 -26.07
C THR A 320 -22.44 5.47 -25.98
N SER A 321 -21.13 5.35 -26.29
CA SER A 321 -20.42 4.07 -26.32
C SER A 321 -19.06 4.08 -25.64
N ALA A 322 -18.69 5.21 -25.03
CA ALA A 322 -17.39 5.36 -24.38
C ALA A 322 -17.51 6.16 -23.08
N ARG A 323 -16.57 5.89 -22.16
CA ARG A 323 -16.35 6.66 -20.93
C ARG A 323 -14.89 7.06 -20.88
N HIS A 324 -14.65 8.36 -20.69
CA HIS A 324 -13.32 8.92 -20.50
C HIS A 324 -13.21 9.44 -19.08
N GLN A 325 -12.16 9.05 -18.38
CA GLN A 325 -11.88 9.50 -17.02
C GLN A 325 -10.47 10.06 -16.96
N LEU A 326 -10.34 11.29 -16.49
CA LEU A 326 -9.06 11.91 -16.18
C LEU A 326 -9.02 12.15 -14.68
N ALA A 327 -8.14 11.46 -13.99
CA ALA A 327 -7.97 11.57 -12.55
C ALA A 327 -6.63 12.22 -12.22
N PHE A 328 -6.61 13.00 -11.15
CA PHE A 328 -5.41 13.55 -10.52
C PHE A 328 -5.47 13.27 -9.03
N ALA A 329 -4.38 12.75 -8.47
CA ALA A 329 -4.23 12.60 -7.03
C ALA A 329 -2.94 13.26 -6.56
N LEU A 330 -2.96 13.80 -5.34
CA LEU A 330 -1.83 14.39 -4.64
C LEU A 330 -1.88 13.98 -3.17
N ASP A 331 -0.78 13.47 -2.65
CA ASP A 331 -0.58 13.15 -1.23
C ASP A 331 0.71 13.83 -0.75
N VAL A 332 0.59 14.68 0.25
CA VAL A 332 1.72 15.38 0.88
C VAL A 332 1.70 15.10 2.36
N GLU A 333 2.77 14.52 2.89
CA GLU A 333 2.96 14.31 4.33
C GLU A 333 4.27 14.90 4.79
N ASN A 334 4.23 15.75 5.82
CA ASN A 334 5.41 16.29 6.51
C ASN A 334 5.48 15.73 7.93
N LEU A 335 6.50 14.93 8.21
CA LEU A 335 6.70 14.23 9.47
C LEU A 335 7.94 14.74 10.18
N GLU A 336 7.81 14.97 11.50
CA GLU A 336 8.91 15.23 12.42
C GLU A 336 8.99 14.12 13.47
N ASN A 337 10.22 13.66 13.76
CA ASN A 337 10.52 12.69 14.80
C ASN A 337 11.50 13.27 15.82
N ASN A 338 11.20 13.06 17.10
CA ASN A 338 11.97 13.56 18.23
C ASN A 338 12.32 12.41 19.18
N MET A 339 13.58 12.28 19.55
CA MET A 339 14.03 11.33 20.57
C MET A 339 13.81 11.92 21.97
N GLN A 340 13.43 11.08 22.90
CA GLN A 340 13.27 11.42 24.30
C GLN A 340 14.47 10.93 25.10
N SER A 341 15.14 11.83 25.79
CA SER A 341 16.14 11.50 26.83
C SER A 341 15.44 11.44 28.18
N TYR A 342 15.88 10.54 29.04
CA TYR A 342 15.27 10.35 30.34
C TYR A 342 16.34 10.05 31.40
N ARG A 343 15.99 10.27 32.67
CA ARG A 343 16.69 9.73 33.82
C ARG A 343 15.79 8.74 34.57
N GLU A 344 16.42 7.69 35.06
CA GLU A 344 15.79 6.69 35.89
C GLU A 344 15.79 7.18 37.34
N LEU A 345 14.65 7.15 37.99
CA LEU A 345 14.45 7.50 39.39
C LEU A 345 13.74 6.35 40.11
N ARG A 346 13.88 6.32 41.44
CA ARG A 346 13.14 5.37 42.27
C ARG A 346 12.30 6.11 43.30
N ASP A 347 11.10 5.66 43.51
CA ASP A 347 10.21 6.18 44.54
C ASP A 347 10.53 5.60 45.92
N GLN A 348 9.78 6.01 46.93
CA GLN A 348 9.95 5.55 48.31
C GLN A 348 9.69 4.02 48.50
N ASN A 349 9.04 3.38 47.54
CA ASN A 349 8.76 1.96 47.51
C ASN A 349 9.74 1.17 46.63
N ASP A 350 10.87 1.79 46.23
CA ASP A 350 11.89 1.24 45.32
C ASP A 350 11.34 0.91 43.91
N VAL A 351 10.22 1.55 43.50
CA VAL A 351 9.65 1.41 42.18
C VAL A 351 10.32 2.39 41.23
N THR A 352 10.88 1.85 40.13
CA THR A 352 11.53 2.66 39.10
C THR A 352 10.50 3.45 38.29
N TYR A 353 10.78 4.75 38.09
CA TYR A 353 10.04 5.61 37.19
C TYR A 353 10.97 6.48 36.37
N TYR A 354 10.49 7.04 35.25
CA TYR A 354 11.30 7.77 34.28
C TYR A 354 10.84 9.23 34.20
N GLU A 355 11.80 10.13 34.32
CA GLU A 355 11.61 11.57 34.14
C GLU A 355 12.28 12.00 32.82
N TYR A 356 11.52 12.66 31.95
CA TYR A 356 11.95 13.02 30.61
C TYR A 356 12.50 14.42 30.57
N TYR A 357 13.56 14.60 29.79
CA TYR A 357 14.07 15.92 29.39
C TYR A 357 13.35 16.41 28.12
N ASP A 358 13.68 17.64 27.69
CA ASP A 358 13.15 18.18 26.45
C ASP A 358 13.50 17.26 25.26
N PRO A 359 12.56 17.03 24.35
CA PRO A 359 12.79 16.16 23.20
C PRO A 359 13.80 16.77 22.23
N VAL A 360 14.65 15.92 21.65
CA VAL A 360 15.66 16.31 20.68
C VAL A 360 15.23 15.84 19.30
N LYS A 361 15.19 16.76 18.34
CA LYS A 361 14.85 16.43 16.95
C LYS A 361 15.89 15.49 16.36
N THR A 362 15.40 14.37 15.80
CA THR A 362 16.24 13.33 15.18
C THR A 362 15.95 13.13 13.70
N GLY A 363 14.75 13.47 13.23
CA GLY A 363 14.38 13.29 11.84
C GLY A 363 13.29 14.25 11.37
N ASN A 364 13.38 14.60 10.10
CA ASN A 364 12.31 15.28 9.38
C ASN A 364 12.17 14.61 8.01
N ARG A 365 10.92 14.31 7.58
CA ARG A 365 10.63 13.67 6.31
C ARG A 365 9.44 14.37 5.65
N LEU A 366 9.58 14.65 4.36
CA LEU A 366 8.52 15.17 3.51
C LEU A 366 8.35 14.24 2.32
N TRP A 367 7.15 13.69 2.16
CA TRP A 367 6.74 12.96 0.97
C TRP A 367 5.79 13.81 0.15
N ILE A 368 5.99 13.78 -1.17
CA ILE A 368 5.11 14.41 -2.14
C ILE A 368 4.88 13.39 -3.25
N ASP A 369 3.71 12.77 -3.23
CA ASP A 369 3.29 11.78 -4.20
C ASP A 369 2.14 12.34 -5.03
N TRP A 370 2.27 12.30 -6.35
CA TRP A 370 1.17 12.70 -7.22
C TRP A 370 1.06 11.79 -8.43
N ASP A 371 -0.15 11.64 -8.94
CA ASP A 371 -0.42 10.94 -10.19
C ASP A 371 -1.47 11.63 -11.04
N ILE A 372 -1.30 11.50 -12.35
CA ILE A 372 -2.29 11.87 -13.36
C ILE A 372 -2.59 10.60 -14.15
N THR A 373 -3.84 10.17 -14.14
CA THR A 373 -4.27 8.95 -14.82
C THR A 373 -5.44 9.23 -15.74
N TYR A 374 -5.26 8.94 -17.03
CA TYR A 374 -6.34 8.88 -18.00
C TYR A 374 -6.77 7.42 -18.18
N THR A 375 -8.08 7.15 -18.12
CA THR A 375 -8.67 5.86 -18.46
C THR A 375 -9.80 6.05 -19.46
N GLY A 376 -9.65 5.46 -20.64
CA GLY A 376 -10.66 5.42 -21.68
C GLY A 376 -11.27 4.03 -21.81
N HIS A 377 -12.59 3.94 -21.67
CA HIS A 377 -13.38 2.73 -21.91
C HIS A 377 -14.17 2.91 -23.19
N PHE A 378 -13.98 2.03 -24.18
CA PHE A 378 -14.58 2.16 -25.49
C PHE A 378 -15.41 0.92 -25.85
N GLY A 379 -16.52 1.12 -26.56
CA GLY A 379 -17.41 0.08 -27.00
C GLY A 379 -18.08 -0.65 -25.82
N ILE A 380 -18.55 0.13 -24.83
CA ILE A 380 -19.19 -0.38 -23.63
C ILE A 380 -20.50 -1.08 -24.01
N ARG A 381 -20.63 -2.35 -23.59
CA ARG A 381 -21.88 -3.13 -23.69
C ARG A 381 -22.25 -3.60 -22.29
N HIS A 382 -23.39 -3.14 -21.77
CA HIS A 382 -23.77 -3.31 -20.37
C HIS A 382 -22.68 -2.75 -19.44
N GLU A 383 -22.00 -3.58 -18.66
CA GLU A 383 -20.95 -3.20 -17.71
C GLU A 383 -19.56 -3.74 -18.14
N LEU A 384 -19.39 -4.04 -19.45
CA LEU A 384 -18.13 -4.54 -20.02
C LEU A 384 -17.68 -3.64 -21.18
N PRO A 385 -16.54 -2.93 -21.07
CA PRO A 385 -15.93 -2.23 -22.21
C PRO A 385 -15.28 -3.22 -23.18
N LYS A 386 -15.30 -2.94 -24.48
CA LYS A 386 -14.58 -3.71 -25.49
C LYS A 386 -13.07 -3.44 -25.42
N TRP A 387 -12.71 -2.18 -25.19
CA TRP A 387 -11.35 -1.75 -25.00
C TRP A 387 -11.25 -0.85 -23.76
N THR A 388 -10.18 -1.05 -23.00
CA THR A 388 -9.76 -0.11 -21.94
C THR A 388 -8.31 0.31 -22.20
N VAL A 389 -8.07 1.62 -22.23
CA VAL A 389 -6.73 2.20 -22.37
C VAL A 389 -6.48 3.07 -21.15
N THR A 390 -5.39 2.79 -20.45
CA THR A 390 -4.96 3.57 -19.27
C THR A 390 -3.58 4.15 -19.53
N ALA A 391 -3.44 5.47 -19.40
CA ALA A 391 -2.16 6.16 -19.42
C ALA A 391 -1.98 6.89 -18.08
N ALA A 392 -0.87 6.63 -17.40
CA ALA A 392 -0.59 7.20 -16.09
C ALA A 392 0.81 7.84 -16.05
N LEU A 393 0.91 8.98 -15.37
CA LEU A 393 2.15 9.63 -14.99
C LEU A 393 2.17 9.73 -13.47
N VAL A 394 3.12 9.05 -12.82
CA VAL A 394 3.22 8.94 -11.37
C VAL A 394 4.56 9.52 -10.91
N SER A 395 4.57 10.30 -9.85
CA SER A 395 5.79 10.86 -9.28
C SER A 395 5.81 10.68 -7.78
N HIS A 396 6.92 10.16 -7.28
CA HIS A 396 7.23 10.02 -5.86
C HIS A 396 8.43 10.88 -5.53
N GLN A 397 8.30 11.76 -4.56
CA GLN A 397 9.41 12.55 -4.03
C GLN A 397 9.49 12.37 -2.53
N ARG A 398 10.70 12.12 -2.05
CA ARG A 398 11.02 12.08 -0.62
C ARG A 398 12.17 13.01 -0.32
N LYS A 399 11.95 13.97 0.59
CA LYS A 399 12.99 14.79 1.22
C LYS A 399 13.11 14.33 2.67
N GLN A 400 14.32 14.06 3.12
CA GLN A 400 14.55 13.65 4.51
C GLN A 400 15.85 14.23 5.05
N THR A 401 15.84 14.52 6.36
CA THR A 401 17.01 14.95 7.11
C THR A 401 17.07 14.16 8.41
N ALA A 402 18.22 13.54 8.67
CA ALA A 402 18.54 12.96 9.96
C ALA A 402 19.46 13.89 10.73
N TYR A 403 19.22 14.06 12.03
CA TYR A 403 19.97 14.93 12.93
C TYR A 403 20.67 14.10 13.99
N PHE A 404 21.99 14.23 14.08
CA PHE A 404 22.86 13.65 15.09
C PHE A 404 23.83 14.73 15.55
N TYR A 405 23.37 15.64 16.38
CA TYR A 405 24.15 16.80 16.79
C TYR A 405 25.62 16.46 17.13
N PRO A 406 26.59 17.15 16.50
CA PRO A 406 26.47 18.28 15.60
C PRO A 406 26.31 17.92 14.11
N TYR A 407 26.21 16.63 13.77
CA TYR A 407 26.13 16.12 12.40
C TYR A 407 24.68 16.08 11.92
N LEU A 408 24.50 16.22 10.62
CA LEU A 408 23.23 15.97 9.94
C LEU A 408 23.48 15.41 8.54
N ARG A 409 22.53 14.61 8.05
CA ARG A 409 22.51 14.09 6.68
C ARG A 409 21.18 14.40 6.01
N ARG A 410 21.25 14.92 4.79
CA ARG A 410 20.10 15.24 3.95
C ARG A 410 20.04 14.31 2.75
N GLN A 411 18.83 14.09 2.26
CA GLN A 411 18.58 13.40 0.99
C GLN A 411 17.31 13.94 0.37
N ASN A 412 17.32 14.12 -0.96
CA ASN A 412 16.15 14.49 -1.74
C ASN A 412 16.13 13.63 -3.01
N LEU A 413 15.25 12.64 -3.04
CA LEU A 413 15.08 11.74 -4.16
C LEU A 413 13.69 11.91 -4.77
N ARG A 414 13.66 11.88 -6.10
CA ARG A 414 12.42 11.90 -6.87
C ARG A 414 12.46 10.83 -7.94
N GLN A 415 11.37 10.10 -8.12
CA GLN A 415 11.17 9.16 -9.23
C GLN A 415 9.89 9.53 -9.96
N THR A 416 9.92 9.46 -11.29
CA THR A 416 8.74 9.65 -12.14
C THR A 416 8.60 8.45 -13.07
N GLU A 417 7.40 7.87 -13.12
CA GLU A 417 7.05 6.75 -13.99
C GLU A 417 5.94 7.16 -14.97
N CYS A 418 6.12 6.84 -16.24
CA CYS A 418 5.08 6.91 -17.26
C CYS A 418 4.66 5.48 -17.61
N ARG A 419 3.37 5.17 -17.50
CA ARG A 419 2.80 3.84 -17.72
C ARG A 419 1.68 3.90 -18.74
N LEU A 420 1.68 2.96 -19.69
CA LEU A 420 0.62 2.75 -20.66
C LEU A 420 0.14 1.31 -20.60
N GLN A 421 -1.17 1.11 -20.49
CA GLN A 421 -1.80 -0.20 -20.50
C GLN A 421 -2.96 -0.20 -21.50
N GLY A 422 -3.03 -1.24 -22.32
CA GLY A 422 -4.17 -1.52 -23.19
C GLY A 422 -4.76 -2.87 -22.83
N GLU A 423 -6.08 -2.93 -22.68
CA GLU A 423 -6.83 -4.16 -22.44
C GLU A 423 -7.93 -4.31 -23.50
N ARG A 424 -8.10 -5.51 -24.00
CA ARG A 424 -9.15 -5.88 -24.94
C ARG A 424 -9.98 -7.03 -24.39
N ASN A 425 -11.31 -6.84 -24.34
CA ASN A 425 -12.28 -7.86 -24.02
C ASN A 425 -12.88 -8.43 -25.31
N ILE A 426 -12.75 -9.73 -25.49
CA ILE A 426 -13.25 -10.50 -26.64
C ILE A 426 -14.36 -11.40 -26.13
N VAL A 427 -15.59 -11.09 -26.54
CA VAL A 427 -16.76 -11.91 -26.20
C VAL A 427 -16.77 -13.12 -27.12
N LEU A 428 -16.70 -14.30 -26.53
CA LEU A 428 -16.78 -15.60 -27.17
C LEU A 428 -18.16 -16.24 -26.87
N ARG A 429 -18.50 -17.33 -27.54
CA ARG A 429 -19.76 -18.05 -27.28
C ARG A 429 -19.88 -18.56 -25.83
N SER A 430 -18.77 -19.01 -25.25
CA SER A 430 -18.72 -19.65 -23.92
C SER A 430 -18.22 -18.74 -22.83
N GLY A 431 -17.82 -17.50 -23.13
CA GLY A 431 -17.23 -16.61 -22.14
C GLY A 431 -16.61 -15.34 -22.70
N VAL A 432 -15.80 -14.68 -21.89
CA VAL A 432 -15.06 -13.47 -22.25
C VAL A 432 -13.57 -13.70 -22.04
N LEU A 433 -12.79 -13.47 -23.08
CA LEU A 433 -11.33 -13.43 -23.01
C LEU A 433 -10.88 -11.97 -22.94
N SER A 434 -10.22 -11.60 -21.84
CA SER A 434 -9.59 -10.30 -21.65
C SER A 434 -8.09 -10.46 -21.79
N VAL A 435 -7.45 -9.65 -22.64
CA VAL A 435 -5.98 -9.65 -22.81
C VAL A 435 -5.50 -8.21 -22.61
N ALA A 436 -4.49 -8.04 -21.75
CA ALA A 436 -3.89 -6.74 -21.50
C ALA A 436 -2.38 -6.78 -21.70
N ALA A 437 -1.83 -5.67 -22.18
CA ALA A 437 -0.40 -5.41 -22.27
C ALA A 437 -0.07 -4.10 -21.58
N THR A 438 1.04 -4.08 -20.86
CA THR A 438 1.53 -2.92 -20.11
C THR A 438 2.96 -2.61 -20.52
N VAL A 439 3.26 -1.34 -20.71
CA VAL A 439 4.62 -0.81 -20.83
C VAL A 439 4.78 0.36 -19.87
N ALA A 440 5.93 0.44 -19.19
CA ALA A 440 6.24 1.59 -18.37
C ALA A 440 7.73 1.95 -18.45
N PHE A 441 7.99 3.22 -18.22
CA PHE A 441 9.33 3.77 -18.07
C PHE A 441 9.38 4.63 -16.82
N ALA A 442 10.36 4.36 -15.95
CA ALA A 442 10.60 5.16 -14.76
C ALA A 442 12.04 5.67 -14.76
N LYS A 443 12.22 6.88 -14.25
CA LYS A 443 13.54 7.47 -14.01
C LYS A 443 13.44 8.42 -12.83
N GLY A 444 14.49 8.44 -12.02
CA GLY A 444 14.57 9.37 -10.91
C GLY A 444 15.75 10.34 -11.02
N SER A 445 15.85 11.17 -10.00
CA SER A 445 16.90 12.17 -9.82
C SER A 445 17.13 12.44 -8.33
N GLY A 446 18.27 13.02 -8.02
CA GLY A 446 18.73 13.38 -6.68
C GLY A 446 20.13 12.88 -6.42
N GLU A 447 20.70 13.29 -5.27
CA GLU A 447 21.99 12.81 -4.80
C GLU A 447 21.79 11.73 -3.74
N PRO A 448 22.75 10.80 -3.58
CA PRO A 448 22.64 9.73 -2.57
C PRO A 448 22.46 10.31 -1.17
N TYR A 449 23.23 11.33 -0.82
CA TYR A 449 23.13 12.10 0.42
C TYR A 449 24.00 13.36 0.36
N GLU A 450 23.76 14.23 1.34
CA GLU A 450 24.58 15.42 1.63
C GLU A 450 24.82 15.44 3.15
N ASP A 451 26.09 15.30 3.57
CA ASP A 451 26.48 15.43 4.96
C ASP A 451 26.87 16.87 5.30
N ALA A 452 26.42 17.35 6.45
CA ALA A 452 26.73 18.69 6.96
C ALA A 452 26.83 18.67 8.49
N THR A 453 27.25 19.82 9.05
CA THR A 453 27.33 20.03 10.50
C THR A 453 26.56 21.28 10.91
N MET A 454 25.87 21.21 12.05
CA MET A 454 25.20 22.36 12.68
C MET A 454 26.13 23.21 13.53
N ALA A 455 27.21 22.60 14.02
CA ALA A 455 28.28 23.24 14.79
C ALA A 455 29.60 22.52 14.55
N LEU A 456 30.72 23.12 14.88
CA LEU A 456 32.01 22.44 14.82
C LEU A 456 32.03 21.27 15.80
N PRO A 457 32.29 20.03 15.32
CA PRO A 457 32.40 18.87 16.20
C PRO A 457 33.60 19.03 17.14
N SER A 458 33.47 18.63 18.39
CA SER A 458 34.62 18.49 19.29
C SER A 458 35.37 17.20 18.98
N ASP A 459 36.62 17.10 19.40
CA ASP A 459 37.48 15.91 19.21
C ASP A 459 36.89 14.63 19.83
N LYS A 460 35.95 14.77 20.75
CA LYS A 460 35.26 13.66 21.43
C LYS A 460 33.95 13.22 20.73
N GLN A 461 33.46 14.01 19.78
CA GLN A 461 32.22 13.71 19.04
C GLN A 461 32.56 12.95 17.77
N LYS A 462 32.12 11.70 17.70
CA LYS A 462 32.26 10.87 16.52
C LYS A 462 31.07 11.08 15.57
N ALA A 463 31.34 11.01 14.27
CA ALA A 463 30.30 10.94 13.27
C ALA A 463 29.41 9.69 13.51
N PRO A 464 28.10 9.77 13.25
CA PRO A 464 27.21 8.62 13.38
C PRO A 464 27.57 7.52 12.37
N ASP A 465 27.22 6.29 12.70
CA ASP A 465 27.42 5.16 11.80
C ASP A 465 26.56 5.31 10.53
N SER A 466 27.05 4.81 9.40
CA SER A 466 26.37 4.83 8.10
C SER A 466 26.24 3.42 7.53
N MET A 467 25.10 3.11 6.91
CA MET A 467 24.86 1.85 6.18
C MET A 467 24.79 2.12 4.68
N ASP A 468 25.93 2.34 4.06
CA ASP A 468 26.05 2.76 2.67
C ASP A 468 25.48 1.72 1.70
N ALA A 469 25.57 0.43 1.99
CA ALA A 469 25.01 -0.62 1.14
C ALA A 469 23.50 -0.48 0.93
N PHE A 470 22.74 -0.25 2.00
CA PHE A 470 21.30 -0.02 1.93
C PHE A 470 20.95 1.34 1.32
N LEU A 471 21.74 2.37 1.66
CA LEU A 471 21.58 3.71 1.11
C LEU A 471 21.73 3.71 -0.41
N TYR A 472 22.77 3.07 -0.95
CA TYR A 472 22.99 3.00 -2.40
C TYR A 472 22.02 2.05 -3.08
N GLN A 473 21.57 0.97 -2.43
CA GLN A 473 20.52 0.09 -2.95
C GLN A 473 19.22 0.86 -3.19
N GLU A 474 18.74 1.61 -2.19
CA GLU A 474 17.54 2.45 -2.31
C GLU A 474 17.74 3.58 -3.32
N TYR A 475 18.89 4.26 -3.28
CA TYR A 475 19.23 5.32 -4.22
C TYR A 475 19.17 4.85 -5.68
N HIS A 476 19.77 3.71 -6.00
CA HIS A 476 19.75 3.16 -7.36
C HIS A 476 18.37 2.71 -7.77
N LEU A 477 17.62 2.08 -6.89
CA LEU A 477 16.24 1.70 -7.16
C LEU A 477 15.37 2.92 -7.50
N MET A 478 15.56 4.04 -6.79
CA MET A 478 14.76 5.25 -7.02
C MET A 478 15.23 6.07 -8.22
N THR A 479 16.51 6.05 -8.57
CA THR A 479 17.06 7.00 -9.57
C THR A 479 17.42 6.36 -10.91
N ALA A 480 17.72 5.07 -10.97
CA ALA A 480 18.07 4.39 -12.21
C ALA A 480 16.91 4.38 -13.22
N PRO A 481 17.19 4.53 -14.51
CA PRO A 481 16.19 4.32 -15.55
C PRO A 481 15.70 2.86 -15.53
N GLN A 482 14.38 2.67 -15.53
CA GLN A 482 13.74 1.35 -15.45
C GLN A 482 12.69 1.21 -16.55
N TYR A 483 12.63 0.01 -17.14
CA TYR A 483 11.66 -0.37 -18.15
C TYR A 483 10.83 -1.52 -17.63
N THR A 484 9.52 -1.44 -17.78
CA THR A 484 8.59 -2.50 -17.37
C THR A 484 7.79 -2.97 -18.58
N LEU A 485 7.70 -4.29 -18.74
CA LEU A 485 6.85 -4.94 -19.71
C LEU A 485 5.95 -5.94 -18.99
N GLY A 486 4.65 -5.89 -19.25
CA GLY A 486 3.68 -6.79 -18.63
C GLY A 486 2.67 -7.33 -19.62
N VAL A 487 2.22 -8.55 -19.40
CA VAL A 487 1.09 -9.15 -20.11
C VAL A 487 0.17 -9.84 -19.13
N GLN A 488 -1.13 -9.76 -19.39
CA GLN A 488 -2.18 -10.42 -18.61
C GLN A 488 -3.20 -11.05 -19.54
N ALA A 489 -3.71 -12.21 -19.16
CA ALA A 489 -4.88 -12.82 -19.75
C ALA A 489 -5.86 -13.27 -18.67
N LYS A 490 -7.16 -13.02 -18.87
CA LYS A 490 -8.26 -13.48 -18.02
C LYS A 490 -9.30 -14.14 -18.93
N TYR A 491 -9.68 -15.34 -18.62
CA TYR A 491 -10.79 -16.02 -19.29
C TYR A 491 -11.92 -16.23 -18.29
N ALA A 492 -13.05 -15.57 -18.55
CA ALA A 492 -14.26 -15.65 -17.73
C ALA A 492 -15.31 -16.48 -18.49
N PHE A 493 -15.90 -17.47 -17.84
CA PHE A 493 -16.89 -18.37 -18.42
C PHE A 493 -17.96 -18.73 -17.39
N ARG A 494 -19.13 -19.07 -17.88
CA ARG A 494 -20.25 -19.52 -17.03
C ARG A 494 -20.16 -21.02 -16.81
N PHE A 495 -20.27 -21.45 -15.56
CA PHE A 495 -20.39 -22.87 -15.23
C PHE A 495 -21.77 -23.36 -15.58
N PRO A 496 -21.92 -24.48 -16.33
CA PRO A 496 -23.24 -25.03 -16.70
C PRO A 496 -24.13 -25.23 -15.47
N GLY A 497 -25.37 -24.79 -15.54
CA GLY A 497 -26.34 -24.94 -14.44
C GLY A 497 -26.21 -23.96 -13.29
N THR A 498 -25.27 -23.00 -13.35
CA THR A 498 -25.06 -21.98 -12.30
C THR A 498 -25.20 -20.57 -12.86
N ARG A 499 -25.36 -19.57 -11.95
CA ARG A 499 -25.30 -18.15 -12.28
C ARG A 499 -23.89 -17.57 -12.07
N LEU A 500 -22.91 -18.38 -11.66
CA LEU A 500 -21.57 -17.97 -11.36
C LEU A 500 -20.77 -17.74 -12.64
N LEU A 501 -20.17 -16.56 -12.77
CA LEU A 501 -19.19 -16.26 -13.78
C LEU A 501 -17.80 -16.57 -13.20
N THR A 502 -17.28 -17.76 -13.54
CA THR A 502 -15.96 -18.22 -13.09
C THR A 502 -14.89 -17.67 -14.01
N HIS A 503 -13.72 -17.30 -13.46
CA HIS A 503 -12.60 -16.86 -14.27
C HIS A 503 -11.27 -17.47 -13.83
N VAL A 504 -10.35 -17.57 -14.78
CA VAL A 504 -8.94 -17.84 -14.55
C VAL A 504 -8.14 -16.66 -15.10
N ARG A 505 -7.21 -16.15 -14.31
CA ARG A 505 -6.38 -15.00 -14.67
C ARG A 505 -4.89 -15.33 -14.47
N GLY A 506 -4.08 -15.04 -15.47
CA GLY A 506 -2.64 -15.10 -15.38
C GLY A 506 -2.02 -13.77 -15.80
N ALA A 507 -1.01 -13.32 -15.08
CA ALA A 507 -0.23 -12.14 -15.46
C ALA A 507 1.25 -12.36 -15.18
N VAL A 508 2.10 -11.78 -16.02
CA VAL A 508 3.55 -11.72 -15.83
C VAL A 508 4.02 -10.31 -16.15
N GLU A 509 4.88 -9.78 -15.31
CA GLU A 509 5.55 -8.48 -15.48
C GLU A 509 7.06 -8.66 -15.30
N HIS A 510 7.82 -8.07 -16.20
CA HIS A 510 9.29 -8.02 -16.14
C HIS A 510 9.74 -6.57 -16.09
N LYS A 511 10.50 -6.24 -15.04
CA LYS A 511 11.11 -4.91 -14.82
C LYS A 511 12.62 -5.04 -14.97
N LYS A 512 13.23 -4.15 -15.73
CA LYS A 512 14.67 -4.08 -15.93
C LYS A 512 15.17 -2.67 -15.67
N ALA A 513 16.23 -2.54 -14.87
CA ALA A 513 16.90 -1.28 -14.60
C ALA A 513 18.23 -1.19 -15.33
N ASN A 514 18.58 0.01 -15.78
CA ASN A 514 19.90 0.34 -16.25
C ASN A 514 20.69 0.92 -15.08
N THR A 515 21.36 0.07 -14.29
CA THR A 515 22.11 0.45 -13.11
C THR A 515 23.57 0.67 -13.46
N LEU A 516 24.13 1.79 -13.00
CA LEU A 516 25.57 2.09 -13.12
C LEU A 516 26.40 1.33 -12.08
N TYR A 517 25.79 0.87 -10.98
CA TYR A 517 26.46 0.28 -9.82
C TYR A 517 25.82 -1.07 -9.48
N ASN A 518 26.41 -2.15 -9.98
CA ASN A 518 25.91 -3.52 -9.83
C ASN A 518 26.07 -4.13 -8.43
N ASP A 519 26.89 -3.52 -7.57
CA ASP A 519 27.27 -4.09 -6.28
C ASP A 519 26.18 -3.95 -5.21
N TYR A 520 25.23 -3.04 -5.39
CA TYR A 520 24.22 -2.70 -4.39
C TYR A 520 22.78 -2.99 -4.82
N CYS A 521 22.48 -3.01 -6.11
CA CYS A 521 21.14 -3.23 -6.62
C CYS A 521 21.19 -4.10 -7.89
N GLY A 522 20.36 -5.12 -7.94
CA GLY A 522 20.23 -5.97 -9.11
C GLY A 522 19.58 -5.25 -10.30
N ARG A 523 19.65 -5.89 -11.48
CA ARG A 523 19.25 -5.28 -12.75
C ARG A 523 17.83 -5.58 -13.16
N ASP A 524 17.24 -6.64 -12.65
CA ASP A 524 15.93 -7.07 -13.11
C ASP A 524 15.08 -7.69 -11.99
N ARG A 525 13.79 -7.75 -12.28
CA ARG A 525 12.80 -8.45 -11.47
C ARG A 525 11.65 -8.93 -12.34
N THR A 526 11.32 -10.20 -12.20
CA THR A 526 10.13 -10.80 -12.84
C THR A 526 9.11 -11.17 -11.77
N SER A 527 7.88 -10.74 -11.95
CA SER A 527 6.75 -11.14 -11.10
C SER A 527 5.66 -11.80 -11.93
N GLY A 528 4.90 -12.67 -11.30
CA GLY A 528 3.78 -13.34 -11.95
C GLY A 528 2.71 -13.70 -10.94
N ILE A 529 1.48 -13.82 -11.42
CA ILE A 529 0.31 -14.22 -10.65
C ILE A 529 -0.55 -15.18 -11.46
N LEU A 530 -1.07 -16.20 -10.80
CA LEU A 530 -2.13 -17.06 -11.30
C LEU A 530 -3.28 -17.00 -10.29
N ALA A 531 -4.47 -16.72 -10.77
CA ALA A 531 -5.66 -16.58 -9.94
C ALA A 531 -6.85 -17.31 -10.54
N VAL A 532 -7.72 -17.78 -9.67
CA VAL A 532 -9.03 -18.36 -10.00
C VAL A 532 -10.07 -17.66 -9.16
N GLY A 533 -11.15 -17.24 -9.78
CA GLY A 533 -12.20 -16.53 -9.07
C GLY A 533 -13.58 -16.71 -9.69
N CYS A 534 -14.55 -16.07 -9.06
CA CYS A 534 -15.92 -16.01 -9.57
C CYS A 534 -16.56 -14.66 -9.26
N THR A 535 -17.41 -14.20 -10.17
CA THR A 535 -18.29 -13.03 -10.00
C THR A 535 -19.74 -13.50 -9.94
N PHE A 536 -20.53 -12.96 -9.03
CA PHE A 536 -21.94 -13.36 -8.80
C PHE A 536 -22.79 -12.19 -8.31
#